data_ce2b6f5cc8007a390e8654a997baeb95
#
_entry.id   ce2b6f5cc8007a390e8654a997baeb95
#
_cell.length_a   1.000
_cell.length_b   1.000
_cell.length_c   1.000
_cell.angle_alpha   90.00
_cell.angle_beta   90.00
_cell.angle_gamma   90.00
#
_symmetry.space_group_name_H-M   'P 1'
#
loop_
_entity.id
_entity.type
_entity.pdbx_description
1 polymer ?
#
loop_
_entity_poly.entity_id
_entity_poly.type
_entity_poly.pdbx_seq_one_letter_code
_entity_poly.pdbx_strand_id
1 'polypeptide(L)'
;GYAVDTMETACDWPRVGAMVDALEDAGRAALALHGERTHCYTHLSHVYAQGSSVYSTFVYSIGPGYDAALARWRSLKAAVGDAIVAHGGTITHQHGVGKDHARWLAAEKGATGMSAIAAMVREFDPHGVMARGNLLGDAE
;
A
#
# COMPACT_ATOMS: atom_id res chain seq x y z
N GLY A 1 13.49 -12.02 -15.08
CA GLY A 1 13.82 -12.44 -13.76
C GLY A 1 13.62 -11.41 -12.65
N TYR A 2 13.17 -10.17 -12.96
CA TYR A 2 12.90 -9.12 -11.94
C TYR A 2 11.45 -8.67 -11.99
N ALA A 3 10.91 -8.33 -10.82
CA ALA A 3 9.68 -7.60 -10.63
C ALA A 3 9.99 -6.15 -10.23
N VAL A 4 9.08 -5.26 -10.58
CA VAL A 4 9.06 -3.88 -10.10
C VAL A 4 7.68 -3.63 -9.50
N ASP A 5 7.64 -3.11 -8.30
CA ASP A 5 6.39 -2.67 -7.68
C ASP A 5 6.58 -1.33 -6.98
N THR A 6 5.50 -0.64 -6.77
CA THR A 6 5.48 0.69 -6.18
C THR A 6 4.47 0.78 -5.04
N MET A 7 4.82 1.60 -4.04
CA MET A 7 3.88 2.04 -3.01
C MET A 7 3.93 3.57 -2.96
N GLU A 8 2.78 4.20 -3.08
CA GLU A 8 2.68 5.64 -2.96
C GLU A 8 1.75 6.03 -1.82
N THR A 9 2.26 6.83 -0.92
CA THR A 9 1.53 7.45 0.18
C THR A 9 1.65 8.97 0.10
N ALA A 10 0.95 9.68 0.96
CA ALA A 10 1.15 11.11 1.18
C ALA A 10 1.08 11.42 2.67
N CYS A 11 1.88 12.38 3.12
CA CYS A 11 1.90 12.85 4.49
C CYS A 11 2.36 14.32 4.59
N ASP A 12 2.17 14.93 5.75
CA ASP A 12 2.60 16.29 6.03
C ASP A 12 4.13 16.41 6.02
N TRP A 13 4.66 17.57 5.64
CA TRP A 13 6.10 17.84 5.50
C TRP A 13 6.98 17.34 6.65
N PRO A 14 6.61 17.54 7.94
CA PRO A 14 7.45 17.07 9.04
C PRO A 14 7.65 15.55 9.09
N ARG A 15 6.80 14.78 8.42
CA ARG A 15 6.83 13.30 8.40
C ARG A 15 7.50 12.73 7.17
N VAL A 16 7.71 13.51 6.12
CA VAL A 16 8.16 13.00 4.81
C VAL A 16 9.48 12.24 4.93
N GLY A 17 10.49 12.79 5.61
CA GLY A 17 11.78 12.10 5.77
C GLY A 17 11.64 10.75 6.47
N ALA A 18 10.96 10.72 7.63
CA ALA A 18 10.73 9.49 8.37
C ALA A 18 9.89 8.47 7.59
N MET A 19 8.94 8.93 6.77
CA MET A 19 8.14 8.08 5.90
C MET A 19 9.01 7.42 4.83
N VAL A 20 9.88 8.19 4.17
CA VAL A 20 10.83 7.65 3.16
C VAL A 20 11.66 6.52 3.76
N ASP A 21 12.33 6.79 4.89
CA ASP A 21 13.17 5.80 5.57
C ASP A 21 12.37 4.56 5.96
N ALA A 22 11.19 4.73 6.55
CA ALA A 22 10.34 3.64 6.99
C ALA A 22 9.88 2.73 5.84
N LEU A 23 9.47 3.29 4.70
CA LEU A 23 9.02 2.51 3.55
C LEU A 23 10.17 1.71 2.93
N GLU A 24 11.32 2.36 2.74
CA GLU A 24 12.50 1.73 2.16
C GLU A 24 13.03 0.61 3.06
N ASP A 25 13.13 0.85 4.35
CA ASP A 25 13.61 -0.15 5.32
C ASP A 25 12.63 -1.32 5.45
N ALA A 26 11.32 -1.07 5.52
CA ALA A 26 10.30 -2.11 5.56
C ALA A 26 10.35 -3.00 4.32
N GLY A 27 10.47 -2.39 3.14
CA GLY A 27 10.55 -3.15 1.89
C GLY A 27 11.82 -3.98 1.77
N ARG A 28 12.99 -3.42 2.14
CA ARG A 28 14.27 -4.15 2.18
C ARG A 28 14.21 -5.32 3.18
N ALA A 29 13.69 -5.07 4.38
CA ALA A 29 13.58 -6.10 5.42
C ALA A 29 12.65 -7.24 5.00
N ALA A 30 11.48 -6.93 4.42
CA ALA A 30 10.53 -7.94 3.96
C ALA A 30 11.11 -8.85 2.87
N LEU A 31 11.83 -8.29 1.91
CA LEU A 31 12.41 -9.07 0.82
C LEU A 31 13.69 -9.82 1.24
N ALA A 32 14.42 -9.31 2.23
CA ALA A 32 15.54 -10.03 2.83
C ALA A 32 15.14 -11.37 3.48
N LEU A 33 13.91 -11.49 3.98
CA LEU A 33 13.36 -12.77 4.48
C LEU A 33 13.27 -13.86 3.40
N HIS A 34 13.26 -13.45 2.13
CA HIS A 34 13.29 -14.36 0.97
C HIS A 34 14.70 -14.52 0.38
N GLY A 35 15.73 -14.03 1.08
CA GLY A 35 17.11 -14.05 0.60
C GLY A 35 17.39 -13.04 -0.53
N GLU A 36 16.51 -12.08 -0.76
CA GLU A 36 16.61 -11.13 -1.86
C GLU A 36 17.30 -9.82 -1.46
N ARG A 37 18.10 -9.30 -2.37
CA ARG A 37 18.60 -7.93 -2.32
C ARG A 37 17.65 -7.05 -3.14
N THR A 38 17.13 -6.01 -2.50
CA THR A 38 16.16 -5.09 -3.13
C THR A 38 16.85 -3.79 -3.50
N HIS A 39 16.74 -3.39 -4.75
CA HIS A 39 17.01 -2.01 -5.11
C HIS A 39 15.75 -1.19 -4.81
N CYS A 40 15.89 -0.21 -3.92
CA CYS A 40 14.78 0.63 -3.50
C CYS A 40 15.20 2.10 -3.61
N TYR A 41 14.33 2.90 -4.16
CA TYR A 41 14.47 4.36 -4.23
C TYR A 41 13.11 5.04 -4.13
N THR A 42 13.13 6.25 -3.62
CA THR A 42 11.92 7.04 -3.39
C THR A 42 12.06 8.43 -4.01
N HIS A 43 10.98 8.93 -4.58
CA HIS A 43 10.87 10.32 -5.01
C HIS A 43 9.56 10.95 -4.53
N LEU A 44 9.54 12.27 -4.52
CA LEU A 44 8.36 13.06 -4.16
C LEU A 44 7.63 13.41 -5.45
N SER A 45 6.61 12.62 -5.81
CA SER A 45 5.92 12.74 -7.11
C SER A 45 4.97 13.95 -7.16
N HIS A 46 4.34 14.27 -6.04
CA HIS A 46 3.40 15.41 -5.93
C HIS A 46 3.70 16.22 -4.69
N VAL A 47 3.87 17.52 -4.89
CA VAL A 47 4.21 18.48 -3.84
C VAL A 47 3.01 19.40 -3.57
N TYR A 48 2.60 19.46 -2.31
CA TYR A 48 1.49 20.27 -1.81
C TYR A 48 2.00 21.30 -0.79
N ALA A 49 1.22 22.34 -0.54
CA ALA A 49 1.56 23.32 0.48
C ALA A 49 1.77 22.68 1.87
N GLN A 50 0.95 21.68 2.21
CA GLN A 50 0.93 21.02 3.51
C GLN A 50 1.88 19.83 3.60
N GLY A 51 2.18 19.16 2.50
CA GLY A 51 2.96 17.92 2.50
C GLY A 51 3.37 17.47 1.11
N SER A 52 3.72 16.21 0.99
CA SER A 52 4.11 15.60 -0.28
C SER A 52 3.64 14.16 -0.38
N SER A 53 3.49 13.67 -1.61
CA SER A 53 3.48 12.23 -1.82
C SER A 53 4.89 11.68 -1.68
N VAL A 54 4.98 10.43 -1.25
CA VAL A 54 6.19 9.62 -1.10
C VAL A 54 6.00 8.39 -1.96
N TYR A 55 6.69 8.36 -3.09
CA TYR A 55 6.57 7.31 -4.11
C TYR A 55 7.80 6.42 -4.06
N SER A 56 7.67 5.24 -3.46
CA SER A 56 8.76 4.28 -3.30
C SER A 56 8.66 3.17 -4.34
N THR A 57 9.76 2.92 -5.03
CA THR A 57 9.89 1.86 -6.05
C THR A 57 10.81 0.77 -5.54
N PHE A 58 10.40 -0.47 -5.73
CA PHE A 58 11.11 -1.67 -5.29
C PHE A 58 11.38 -2.56 -6.50
N VAL A 59 12.66 -2.87 -6.74
CA VAL A 59 13.10 -3.79 -7.79
C VAL A 59 13.75 -5.00 -7.12
N TYR A 60 13.24 -6.20 -7.40
CA TYR A 60 13.68 -7.45 -6.76
C TYR A 60 13.54 -8.64 -7.70
N SER A 61 14.24 -9.74 -7.42
CA SER A 61 14.11 -10.98 -8.17
C SER A 61 12.75 -11.64 -7.93
N ILE A 62 12.11 -12.13 -9.00
CA ILE A 62 10.86 -12.90 -8.89
C ILE A 62 11.04 -14.27 -8.23
N GLY A 63 12.29 -14.77 -8.16
CA GLY A 63 12.59 -16.12 -7.68
C GLY A 63 12.25 -17.22 -8.68
N PRO A 64 12.15 -18.48 -8.25
CA PRO A 64 12.10 -19.65 -9.14
C PRO A 64 10.72 -19.93 -9.76
N GLY A 65 9.75 -19.04 -9.65
CA GLY A 65 8.42 -19.24 -10.26
C GLY A 65 7.34 -18.35 -9.69
N TYR A 66 6.12 -18.55 -10.16
CA TYR A 66 4.96 -17.71 -9.82
C TYR A 66 4.69 -17.63 -8.31
N ASP A 67 4.66 -18.77 -7.61
CA ASP A 67 4.35 -18.80 -6.18
C ASP A 67 5.42 -18.05 -5.36
N ALA A 68 6.69 -18.18 -5.74
CA ALA A 68 7.78 -17.45 -5.13
C ALA A 68 7.66 -15.93 -5.37
N ALA A 69 7.32 -15.53 -6.59
CA ALA A 69 7.08 -14.13 -6.94
C ALA A 69 5.92 -13.55 -6.14
N LEU A 70 4.81 -14.29 -6.06
CA LEU A 70 3.61 -13.88 -5.31
C LEU A 70 3.89 -13.76 -3.80
N ALA A 71 4.65 -14.69 -3.23
CA ALA A 71 5.05 -14.64 -1.83
C ALA A 71 5.89 -13.40 -1.51
N ARG A 72 6.87 -13.08 -2.36
CA ARG A 72 7.70 -11.86 -2.25
C ARG A 72 6.86 -10.60 -2.34
N TRP A 73 5.99 -10.55 -3.33
CA TRP A 73 5.08 -9.42 -3.53
C TRP A 73 4.17 -9.20 -2.31
N ARG A 74 3.56 -10.26 -1.77
CA ARG A 74 2.72 -10.18 -0.58
C ARG A 74 3.49 -9.70 0.65
N SER A 75 4.72 -10.21 0.85
CA SER A 75 5.59 -9.77 1.96
C SER A 75 5.93 -8.29 1.84
N LEU A 76 6.30 -7.83 0.64
CA LEU A 76 6.59 -6.43 0.36
C LEU A 76 5.38 -5.54 0.64
N LYS A 77 4.23 -5.85 0.03
CA LYS A 77 2.99 -5.07 0.20
C LYS A 77 2.57 -4.99 1.67
N ALA A 78 2.62 -6.12 2.38
CA ALA A 78 2.27 -6.17 3.79
C ALA A 78 3.16 -5.25 4.64
N ALA A 79 4.47 -5.40 4.54
CA ALA A 79 5.41 -4.65 5.37
C ALA A 79 5.36 -3.15 5.08
N VAL A 80 5.33 -2.76 3.80
CA VAL A 80 5.29 -1.35 3.43
C VAL A 80 3.95 -0.71 3.77
N GLY A 81 2.82 -1.41 3.56
CA GLY A 81 1.50 -0.94 3.97
C GLY A 81 1.37 -0.74 5.48
N ASP A 82 1.89 -1.68 6.27
CA ASP A 82 1.94 -1.56 7.74
C ASP A 82 2.81 -0.36 8.17
N ALA A 83 3.94 -0.11 7.50
CA ALA A 83 4.81 1.04 7.75
C ALA A 83 4.10 2.37 7.42
N ILE A 84 3.37 2.46 6.31
CA ILE A 84 2.57 3.64 5.95
C ILE A 84 1.59 3.99 7.08
N VAL A 85 0.81 3.02 7.54
CA VAL A 85 -0.19 3.24 8.59
C VAL A 85 0.48 3.63 9.90
N ALA A 86 1.56 2.96 10.28
CA ALA A 86 2.29 3.25 11.52
C ALA A 86 2.86 4.67 11.55
N HIS A 87 3.21 5.23 10.39
CA HIS A 87 3.73 6.60 10.26
C HIS A 87 2.66 7.64 9.89
N GLY A 88 1.38 7.24 9.87
CA GLY A 88 0.25 8.15 9.65
C GLY A 88 0.17 8.73 8.24
N GLY A 89 0.60 7.98 7.24
CA GLY A 89 0.38 8.29 5.84
C GLY A 89 -0.98 7.80 5.35
N THR A 90 -1.45 8.31 4.22
CA THR A 90 -2.59 7.70 3.52
C THR A 90 -2.16 6.37 2.92
N ILE A 91 -3.00 5.33 3.03
CA ILE A 91 -2.60 3.98 2.58
C ILE A 91 -2.28 3.91 1.09
N THR A 92 -2.87 4.76 0.30
CA THR A 92 -2.58 4.89 -1.13
C THR A 92 -2.85 6.30 -1.60
N HIS A 93 -2.01 6.79 -2.50
CA HIS A 93 -2.16 8.11 -3.11
C HIS A 93 -2.26 7.93 -4.63
N GLN A 94 -3.36 8.39 -5.24
CA GLN A 94 -3.69 8.33 -6.66
C GLN A 94 -3.80 6.93 -7.32
N HIS A 95 -3.41 5.85 -6.65
CA HIS A 95 -3.45 4.50 -7.23
C HIS A 95 -4.76 3.76 -6.94
N GLY A 96 -5.63 4.31 -6.08
CA GLY A 96 -6.85 3.65 -5.61
C GLY A 96 -6.59 2.56 -4.57
N VAL A 97 -7.58 2.31 -3.74
CA VAL A 97 -7.48 1.30 -2.68
C VAL A 97 -7.58 -0.11 -3.26
N GLY A 98 -8.55 -0.32 -4.15
CA GLY A 98 -8.81 -1.64 -4.74
C GLY A 98 -8.99 -2.73 -3.69
N LYS A 99 -8.46 -3.90 -3.99
CA LYS A 99 -8.36 -5.04 -3.06
C LYS A 99 -7.05 -5.03 -2.29
N ASP A 100 -5.98 -4.60 -2.93
CA ASP A 100 -4.62 -4.73 -2.41
C ASP A 100 -4.38 -3.89 -1.15
N HIS A 101 -5.09 -2.77 -1.00
CA HIS A 101 -4.96 -1.84 0.12
C HIS A 101 -6.16 -1.84 1.08
N ALA A 102 -7.23 -2.63 0.78
CA ALA A 102 -8.47 -2.62 1.55
C ALA A 102 -8.26 -2.93 3.04
N ARG A 103 -7.35 -3.83 3.37
CA ARG A 103 -7.09 -4.26 4.77
C ARG A 103 -6.63 -3.11 5.69
N TRP A 104 -6.06 -2.05 5.15
CA TRP A 104 -5.58 -0.89 5.92
C TRP A 104 -6.56 0.28 5.94
N LEU A 105 -7.57 0.28 5.06
CA LEU A 105 -8.47 1.41 4.88
C LEU A 105 -9.21 1.77 6.17
N ALA A 106 -9.58 0.77 6.98
CA ALA A 106 -10.27 1.00 8.25
C ALA A 106 -9.42 1.78 9.27
N ALA A 107 -8.10 1.58 9.28
CA ALA A 107 -7.20 2.34 10.14
C ALA A 107 -7.16 3.83 9.79
N GLU A 108 -7.30 4.15 8.49
CA GLU A 108 -7.32 5.53 8.01
C GLU A 108 -8.69 6.19 8.15
N LYS A 109 -9.76 5.51 7.79
CA LYS A 109 -11.12 6.08 7.69
C LYS A 109 -11.93 5.98 8.98
N GLY A 110 -11.55 5.09 9.90
CA GLY A 110 -12.28 4.81 11.13
C GLY A 110 -13.67 4.20 10.88
N ALA A 111 -14.35 3.85 11.95
CA ALA A 111 -15.64 3.15 11.87
C ALA A 111 -16.72 3.92 11.08
N THR A 112 -16.82 5.24 11.30
CA THR A 112 -17.79 6.09 10.62
C THR A 112 -17.51 6.19 9.12
N GLY A 113 -16.25 6.39 8.74
CA GLY A 113 -15.84 6.44 7.33
C GLY A 113 -16.10 5.12 6.61
N MET A 114 -15.77 4.00 7.24
CA MET A 114 -16.05 2.67 6.67
C MET A 114 -17.55 2.41 6.54
N SER A 115 -18.37 2.84 7.51
CA SER A 115 -19.83 2.73 7.42
C SER A 115 -20.42 3.54 6.26
N ALA A 116 -19.91 4.75 6.03
CA ALA A 116 -20.32 5.58 4.90
C ALA A 116 -19.94 4.94 3.56
N ILE A 117 -18.70 4.43 3.42
CA ILE A 117 -18.25 3.70 2.24
C ILE A 117 -19.15 2.48 1.97
N ALA A 118 -19.44 1.69 3.01
CA ALA A 118 -20.30 0.52 2.90
C ALA A 118 -21.75 0.88 2.48
N ALA A 119 -22.28 2.01 2.97
CA ALA A 119 -23.59 2.49 2.57
C ALA A 119 -23.62 2.87 1.07
N MET A 120 -22.61 3.59 0.58
CA MET A 120 -22.49 3.94 -0.84
C MET A 120 -22.37 2.69 -1.71
N VAL A 121 -21.52 1.74 -1.32
CA VAL A 121 -21.36 0.49 -2.08
C VAL A 121 -22.70 -0.26 -2.18
N ARG A 122 -23.44 -0.39 -1.08
CA ARG A 122 -24.75 -1.04 -1.10
C ARG A 122 -25.78 -0.33 -1.98
N GLU A 123 -25.76 1.00 -2.01
CA GLU A 123 -26.67 1.79 -2.82
C GLU A 123 -26.41 1.62 -4.32
N PHE A 124 -25.14 1.68 -4.74
CA PHE A 124 -24.77 1.67 -6.15
C PHE A 124 -24.47 0.26 -6.71
N ASP A 125 -24.20 -0.71 -5.85
CA ASP A 125 -23.96 -2.10 -6.22
C ASP A 125 -24.70 -3.08 -5.30
N PRO A 126 -26.07 -3.02 -5.29
CA PRO A 126 -26.89 -3.82 -4.37
C PRO A 126 -26.74 -5.33 -4.56
N HIS A 127 -26.24 -5.76 -5.71
CA HIS A 127 -26.03 -7.18 -6.03
C HIS A 127 -24.56 -7.63 -5.86
N GLY A 128 -23.65 -6.74 -5.45
CA GLY A 128 -22.24 -7.06 -5.21
C GLY A 128 -21.48 -7.53 -6.46
N VAL A 129 -21.83 -7.00 -7.63
CA VAL A 129 -21.21 -7.39 -8.91
C VAL A 129 -19.93 -6.61 -9.17
N MET A 130 -19.94 -5.30 -8.93
CA MET A 130 -18.86 -4.38 -9.30
C MET A 130 -17.82 -4.21 -8.18
N ALA A 131 -18.26 -4.14 -6.94
CA ALA A 131 -17.44 -3.79 -5.80
C ALA A 131 -16.87 -4.99 -5.02
N ARG A 132 -16.99 -6.20 -5.55
CA ARG A 132 -16.60 -7.43 -4.84
C ARG A 132 -15.12 -7.38 -4.37
N GLY A 133 -14.92 -7.34 -3.05
CA GLY A 133 -13.60 -7.26 -2.40
C GLY A 133 -12.90 -5.91 -2.51
N ASN A 134 -13.41 -4.95 -3.30
CA ASN A 134 -12.85 -3.61 -3.38
C ASN A 134 -13.26 -2.78 -2.16
N LEU A 135 -12.35 -1.96 -1.63
CA LEU A 135 -12.53 -1.06 -0.49
C LEU A 135 -12.87 -1.76 0.83
N LEU A 136 -13.85 -2.67 0.83
CA LEU A 136 -14.38 -3.32 2.04
C LEU A 136 -13.70 -4.66 2.35
N GLY A 137 -12.86 -5.17 1.43
CA GLY A 137 -12.36 -6.53 1.50
C GLY A 137 -13.44 -7.57 1.12
N ASP A 138 -13.05 -8.83 1.00
CA ASP A 138 -14.02 -9.91 0.88
C ASP A 138 -14.67 -10.13 2.26
N ALA A 139 -15.99 -10.20 2.31
CA ALA A 139 -16.68 -10.66 3.52
C ALA A 139 -16.26 -12.11 3.78
N GLU A 140 -15.68 -12.36 4.95
CA GLU A 140 -15.40 -13.71 5.44
C GLU A 140 -16.68 -14.54 5.57
#